data_29971977b8560b252fe41a97580b1de7
#
_entry.id   29971977b8560b252fe41a97580b1de7
#
_cell.length_a   1.000
_cell.length_b   1.000
_cell.length_c   1.000
_cell.angle_alpha   90.00
_cell.angle_beta   90.00
_cell.angle_gamma   90.00
#
_symmetry.space_group_name_H-M   'P 1'
#
loop_
_entity.id
_entity.type
_entity.pdbx_description
1 polymer ?
#
loop_
_entity_poly.entity_id
_entity_poly.type
_entity_poly.pdbx_seq_one_letter_code
_entity_poly.pdbx_strand_id
1 'polypeptide(L)'
;RMGPLLRGKRTRTRRRNIAKYEKRKNNYITNFHWHTIKTLLSNNDCIFYGDIKSHDIVKDGINATLNRDLNDLKFYQFKQRLLFKAKCLKKTVFEVDEPYTTKTCSFCGELNDPGTSKIYECSKCNRSIGRDINAAKNILIKGIFENL
;
A
#
# COMPACT_ATOMS: atom_id res chain seq x y z
N ARG A 1 -17.37 39.06 22.83
CA ARG A 1 -16.72 39.07 21.49
C ARG A 1 -15.33 38.45 21.67
N MET A 2 -15.14 37.17 21.31
CA MET A 2 -13.82 36.56 21.23
C MET A 2 -13.17 37.03 19.95
N GLY A 3 -12.02 37.72 20.07
CA GLY A 3 -11.22 38.18 18.93
C GLY A 3 -10.59 36.99 18.19
N PRO A 4 -10.19 37.16 16.91
CA PRO A 4 -9.60 36.10 16.12
C PRO A 4 -8.28 35.64 16.76
N LEU A 5 -8.15 34.35 17.03
CA LEU A 5 -6.91 33.73 17.46
C LEU A 5 -5.82 34.07 16.45
N LEU A 6 -4.89 34.94 16.82
CA LEU A 6 -3.71 35.27 16.03
C LEU A 6 -2.93 33.98 15.76
N ARG A 7 -3.01 33.50 14.51
CA ARG A 7 -2.12 32.43 14.01
C ARG A 7 -0.69 32.97 14.12
N GLY A 8 -0.02 32.64 15.24
CA GLY A 8 1.35 33.07 15.49
C GLY A 8 2.24 32.75 14.31
N LYS A 9 2.93 33.76 13.76
CA LYS A 9 3.90 33.60 12.68
C LYS A 9 4.93 32.55 13.14
N ARG A 10 5.02 31.43 12.42
CA ARG A 10 6.01 30.39 12.73
C ARG A 10 7.40 31.00 12.70
N THR A 11 8.14 30.94 13.80
CA THR A 11 9.50 31.50 13.88
C THR A 11 10.42 30.83 12.85
N ARG A 12 11.46 31.51 12.38
CA ARG A 12 12.49 30.99 11.45
C ARG A 12 13.05 29.65 11.93
N THR A 13 13.34 29.52 13.21
CA THR A 13 13.83 28.30 13.84
C THR A 13 12.83 27.15 13.73
N ARG A 14 11.55 27.40 14.01
CA ARG A 14 10.50 26.37 13.89
C ARG A 14 10.35 25.87 12.45
N ARG A 15 10.42 26.78 11.46
CA ARG A 15 10.39 26.41 10.03
C ARG A 15 11.57 25.53 9.66
N ARG A 16 12.78 25.88 10.11
CA ARG A 16 14.00 25.10 9.87
C ARG A 16 13.91 23.70 10.48
N ASN A 17 13.40 23.58 11.70
CA ASN A 17 13.24 22.29 12.37
C ASN A 17 12.22 21.41 11.66
N ILE A 18 11.09 21.97 11.21
CA ILE A 18 10.09 21.26 10.41
C ILE A 18 10.71 20.75 9.10
N ALA A 19 11.42 21.60 8.36
CA ALA A 19 12.08 21.23 7.12
C ALA A 19 13.12 20.10 7.32
N LYS A 20 13.88 20.15 8.42
CA LYS A 20 14.84 19.09 8.77
C LYS A 20 14.13 17.76 9.08
N TYR A 21 13.02 17.81 9.81
CA TYR A 21 12.21 16.63 10.10
C TYR A 21 11.63 16.03 8.82
N GLU A 22 11.01 16.83 7.95
CA GLU A 22 10.45 16.38 6.68
C GLU A 22 11.53 15.77 5.77
N LYS A 23 12.71 16.34 5.70
CA LYS A 23 13.84 15.76 4.95
C LYS A 23 14.24 14.39 5.50
N ARG A 24 14.34 14.24 6.83
CA ARG A 24 14.66 12.94 7.46
C ARG A 24 13.57 11.90 7.18
N LYS A 25 12.29 12.26 7.35
CA LYS A 25 11.14 11.40 7.02
C LYS A 25 11.20 10.92 5.56
N ASN A 26 11.40 11.86 4.63
CA ASN A 26 11.49 11.52 3.20
C ASN A 26 12.66 10.59 2.87
N ASN A 27 13.82 10.79 3.51
CA ASN A 27 14.97 9.91 3.33
C ASN A 27 14.68 8.51 3.88
N TYR A 28 14.03 8.41 5.04
CA TYR A 28 13.64 7.12 5.63
C TYR A 28 12.70 6.35 4.70
N ILE A 29 11.63 7.02 4.21
CA ILE A 29 10.67 6.40 3.29
C ILE A 29 11.35 5.99 1.97
N THR A 30 12.25 6.81 1.45
CA THR A 30 13.01 6.47 0.24
C THR A 30 13.89 5.24 0.45
N ASN A 31 14.60 5.16 1.56
CA ASN A 31 15.42 3.99 1.89
C ASN A 31 14.57 2.73 2.11
N PHE A 32 13.43 2.87 2.79
CA PHE A 32 12.47 1.79 2.95
C PHE A 32 11.98 1.25 1.60
N HIS A 33 11.60 2.14 0.66
CA HIS A 33 11.21 1.73 -0.69
C HIS A 33 12.31 0.93 -1.39
N TRP A 34 13.54 1.44 -1.40
CA TRP A 34 14.64 0.77 -2.09
C TRP A 34 15.02 -0.57 -1.45
N HIS A 35 14.97 -0.65 -0.13
CA HIS A 35 15.21 -1.90 0.58
C HIS A 35 14.13 -2.95 0.23
N THR A 36 12.85 -2.58 0.30
CA THR A 36 11.74 -3.45 -0.06
C THR A 36 11.83 -3.91 -1.52
N ILE A 37 12.08 -2.98 -2.46
CA ILE A 37 12.22 -3.28 -3.89
C ILE A 37 13.39 -4.24 -4.12
N LYS A 38 14.53 -4.02 -3.45
CA LYS A 38 15.68 -4.92 -3.53
C LYS A 38 15.30 -6.33 -3.07
N THR A 39 14.65 -6.47 -1.93
CA THR A 39 14.23 -7.77 -1.39
C THR A 39 13.24 -8.48 -2.33
N LEU A 40 12.25 -7.76 -2.84
CA LEU A 40 11.27 -8.32 -3.78
C LEU A 40 11.92 -8.81 -5.07
N LEU A 41 12.79 -8.00 -5.66
CA LEU A 41 13.42 -8.31 -6.95
C LEU A 41 14.62 -9.25 -6.84
N SER A 42 15.23 -9.44 -5.66
CA SER A 42 16.31 -10.44 -5.50
C SER A 42 15.78 -11.87 -5.48
N ASN A 43 14.55 -12.08 -5.02
CA ASN A 43 13.98 -13.40 -4.78
C ASN A 43 12.93 -13.82 -5.83
N ASN A 44 12.52 -12.92 -6.71
CA ASN A 44 11.45 -13.19 -7.66
C ASN A 44 11.81 -12.62 -9.04
N ASP A 45 11.46 -13.33 -10.10
CA ASP A 45 11.60 -12.87 -11.49
C ASP A 45 10.32 -12.21 -12.01
N CYS A 46 9.19 -12.56 -11.41
CA CYS A 46 7.89 -12.01 -11.71
C CYS A 46 7.19 -11.55 -10.43
N ILE A 47 6.59 -10.36 -10.45
CA ILE A 47 5.85 -9.78 -9.33
C ILE A 47 4.47 -9.36 -9.83
N PHE A 48 3.42 -9.80 -9.14
CA PHE A 48 2.07 -9.31 -9.31
C PHE A 48 1.78 -8.26 -8.23
N TYR A 49 1.42 -7.07 -8.65
CA TYR A 49 1.19 -5.92 -7.78
C TYR A 49 -0.26 -5.47 -7.89
N GLY A 50 -0.97 -5.43 -6.77
CA GLY A 50 -2.34 -4.92 -6.73
C GLY A 50 -2.39 -3.41 -7.00
N ASP A 51 -3.33 -2.96 -7.86
CA ASP A 51 -3.51 -1.52 -8.12
C ASP A 51 -4.22 -0.86 -6.94
N ILE A 52 -3.43 -0.38 -5.99
CA ILE A 52 -3.93 0.44 -4.89
C ILE A 52 -4.29 1.81 -5.45
N LYS A 53 -5.54 2.01 -5.78
CA LYS A 53 -6.10 3.32 -6.11
C LYS A 53 -6.14 4.16 -4.82
N SER A 54 -5.01 4.75 -4.46
CA SER A 54 -4.88 5.59 -3.26
C SER A 54 -5.94 6.69 -3.16
N HIS A 55 -6.52 7.10 -4.30
CA HIS A 55 -7.64 8.02 -4.37
C HIS A 55 -8.94 7.42 -3.77
N ASP A 56 -9.17 6.13 -3.89
CA ASP A 56 -10.38 5.47 -3.39
C ASP A 56 -10.32 5.24 -1.88
N ILE A 57 -9.12 5.09 -1.33
CA ILE A 57 -8.89 4.99 0.13
C ILE A 57 -9.20 6.33 0.83
N VAL A 58 -9.02 7.46 0.14
CA VAL A 58 -9.19 8.82 0.70
C VAL A 58 -10.64 9.28 0.72
N LYS A 59 -11.55 8.67 -0.06
CA LYS A 59 -12.92 9.17 -0.27
C LYS A 59 -13.89 8.97 0.89
N ASP A 60 -13.72 7.95 1.72
CA ASP A 60 -14.75 7.54 2.68
C ASP A 60 -14.40 7.86 4.13
N GLY A 61 -14.46 9.15 4.52
CA GLY A 61 -14.55 9.54 5.93
C GLY A 61 -13.36 9.15 6.81
N ILE A 62 -12.24 8.76 6.24
CA ILE A 62 -11.01 8.39 6.95
C ILE A 62 -10.44 9.64 7.64
N ASN A 63 -10.07 9.49 8.90
CA ASN A 63 -9.44 10.53 9.72
C ASN A 63 -8.30 11.24 8.95
N ALA A 64 -8.28 12.59 8.95
CA ALA A 64 -7.30 13.43 8.27
C ALA A 64 -5.83 13.06 8.63
N THR A 65 -5.59 12.49 9.80
CA THR A 65 -4.29 11.98 10.22
C THR A 65 -3.89 10.74 9.42
N LEU A 66 -4.78 9.77 9.26
CA LEU A 66 -4.52 8.55 8.50
C LEU A 66 -4.30 8.87 7.01
N ASN A 67 -5.10 9.79 6.45
CA ASN A 67 -4.91 10.25 5.07
C ASN A 67 -3.52 10.86 4.84
N ARG A 68 -3.02 11.64 5.82
CA ARG A 68 -1.69 12.22 5.75
C ARG A 68 -0.61 11.14 5.81
N ASP A 69 -0.76 10.16 6.71
CA ASP A 69 0.20 9.07 6.87
C ASP A 69 0.27 8.18 5.63
N LEU A 70 -0.87 7.90 5.00
CA LEU A 70 -0.94 7.18 3.71
C LEU A 70 -0.26 7.96 2.57
N ASN A 71 -0.51 9.27 2.48
CA ASN A 71 0.16 10.13 1.51
C ASN A 71 1.68 10.20 1.75
N ASP A 72 2.12 10.17 3.01
CA ASP A 72 3.52 10.16 3.38
C ASP A 72 4.25 8.89 2.92
N LEU A 73 3.57 7.75 2.83
CA LEU A 73 4.13 6.49 2.31
C LEU A 73 4.43 6.52 0.82
N LYS A 74 3.86 7.48 0.07
CA LYS A 74 4.17 7.75 -1.35
C LYS A 74 4.06 6.50 -2.23
N PHE A 75 2.95 5.76 -2.15
CA PHE A 75 2.73 4.52 -2.90
C PHE A 75 2.94 4.65 -4.40
N TYR A 76 2.51 5.76 -5.01
CA TYR A 76 2.78 6.03 -6.43
C TYR A 76 4.27 6.05 -6.74
N GLN A 77 5.08 6.70 -5.90
CA GLN A 77 6.53 6.73 -6.10
C GLN A 77 7.16 5.35 -5.88
N PHE A 78 6.63 4.56 -4.94
CA PHE A 78 7.06 3.17 -4.76
C PHE A 78 6.82 2.36 -6.03
N LYS A 79 5.62 2.42 -6.62
CA LYS A 79 5.27 1.77 -7.89
C LYS A 79 6.24 2.17 -9.00
N GLN A 80 6.46 3.46 -9.21
CA GLN A 80 7.38 3.94 -10.26
C GLN A 80 8.82 3.41 -10.06
N ARG A 81 9.31 3.41 -8.83
CA ARG A 81 10.64 2.87 -8.49
C ARG A 81 10.72 1.36 -8.73
N LEU A 82 9.68 0.62 -8.36
CA LEU A 82 9.59 -0.83 -8.56
C LEU A 82 9.65 -1.16 -10.06
N LEU A 83 8.80 -0.52 -10.87
CA LEU A 83 8.77 -0.72 -12.32
C LEU A 83 10.11 -0.36 -12.98
N PHE A 84 10.70 0.78 -12.61
CA PHE A 84 12.01 1.18 -13.11
C PHE A 84 13.09 0.13 -12.78
N LYS A 85 13.17 -0.31 -11.52
CA LYS A 85 14.20 -1.26 -11.09
C LYS A 85 14.00 -2.64 -11.69
N ALA A 86 12.75 -3.10 -11.81
CA ALA A 86 12.42 -4.36 -12.48
C ALA A 86 12.88 -4.34 -13.95
N LYS A 87 12.60 -3.26 -14.69
CA LYS A 87 13.08 -3.08 -16.07
C LYS A 87 14.61 -3.16 -16.16
N CYS A 88 15.34 -2.49 -15.24
CA CYS A 88 16.81 -2.55 -15.21
C CYS A 88 17.33 -3.98 -14.99
N LEU A 89 16.61 -4.80 -14.24
CA LEU A 89 17.00 -6.19 -13.91
C LEU A 89 16.39 -7.22 -14.89
N LYS A 90 15.71 -6.77 -15.95
CA LYS A 90 14.97 -7.62 -16.90
C LYS A 90 13.95 -8.54 -16.22
N LYS A 91 13.29 -8.05 -15.17
CA LYS A 91 12.25 -8.74 -14.42
C LYS A 91 10.88 -8.14 -14.73
N THR A 92 9.82 -8.93 -14.59
CA THR A 92 8.48 -8.53 -14.97
C THR A 92 7.66 -8.16 -13.74
N VAL A 93 6.89 -7.07 -13.86
CA VAL A 93 5.93 -6.64 -12.84
C VAL A 93 4.58 -6.45 -13.54
N PHE A 94 3.59 -7.20 -13.12
CA PHE A 94 2.22 -7.07 -13.60
C PHE A 94 1.36 -6.33 -12.58
N GLU A 95 0.57 -5.39 -13.07
CA GLU A 95 -0.45 -4.72 -12.29
C GLU A 95 -1.76 -5.50 -12.40
N VAL A 96 -2.36 -5.82 -11.27
CA VAL A 96 -3.59 -6.62 -11.17
C VAL A 96 -4.67 -5.78 -10.51
N ASP A 97 -5.84 -5.73 -11.11
CA ASP A 97 -7.00 -5.07 -10.52
C ASP A 97 -7.52 -5.87 -9.30
N GLU A 98 -7.83 -5.18 -8.20
CA GLU A 98 -8.08 -5.79 -6.88
C GLU A 98 -9.54 -6.21 -6.56
N PRO A 99 -10.59 -5.97 -7.37
CA PRO A 99 -11.94 -6.29 -6.97
C PRO A 99 -12.07 -7.71 -6.44
N TYR A 100 -12.76 -7.84 -5.29
CA TYR A 100 -13.06 -9.11 -4.62
C TYR A 100 -11.87 -9.91 -4.07
N THR A 101 -10.62 -9.47 -4.24
CA THR A 101 -9.45 -10.23 -3.76
C THR A 101 -9.44 -10.43 -2.24
N THR A 102 -9.99 -9.50 -1.47
CA THR A 102 -10.12 -9.61 -0.02
C THR A 102 -11.32 -10.46 0.43
N LYS A 103 -12.34 -10.62 -0.43
CA LYS A 103 -13.58 -11.34 -0.13
C LYS A 103 -13.58 -12.77 -0.61
N THR A 104 -12.72 -13.13 -1.55
CA THR A 104 -12.62 -14.47 -2.11
C THR A 104 -11.70 -15.34 -1.28
N CYS A 105 -12.10 -16.58 -1.01
CA CYS A 105 -11.23 -17.56 -0.36
C CYS A 105 -10.14 -18.04 -1.33
N SER A 106 -8.88 -17.85 -1.01
CA SER A 106 -7.75 -18.28 -1.85
C SER A 106 -7.57 -19.80 -1.95
N PHE A 107 -8.37 -20.59 -1.22
CA PHE A 107 -8.32 -22.06 -1.24
C PHE A 107 -9.44 -22.69 -2.04
N CYS A 108 -10.67 -22.18 -1.93
CA CYS A 108 -11.84 -22.81 -2.56
C CYS A 108 -12.67 -21.86 -3.45
N GLY A 109 -12.28 -20.58 -3.56
CA GLY A 109 -12.97 -19.60 -4.40
C GLY A 109 -14.29 -19.05 -3.82
N GLU A 110 -14.73 -19.49 -2.63
CA GLU A 110 -15.96 -19.01 -2.02
C GLU A 110 -15.87 -17.53 -1.64
N LEU A 111 -16.96 -16.80 -1.82
CA LEU A 111 -17.09 -15.40 -1.45
C LEU A 111 -17.59 -15.27 -0.02
N ASN A 112 -16.80 -14.65 0.85
CA ASN A 112 -17.17 -14.31 2.21
C ASN A 112 -16.76 -12.86 2.51
N ASP A 113 -17.54 -12.14 3.27
CA ASP A 113 -17.16 -10.81 3.73
C ASP A 113 -16.45 -10.91 5.09
N PRO A 114 -15.12 -10.66 5.15
CA PRO A 114 -14.39 -10.71 6.41
C PRO A 114 -14.67 -9.51 7.34
N GLY A 115 -15.45 -8.53 6.89
CA GLY A 115 -15.71 -7.30 7.63
C GLY A 115 -14.41 -6.56 8.00
N THR A 116 -14.28 -6.17 9.26
CA THR A 116 -13.08 -5.48 9.80
C THR A 116 -12.03 -6.42 10.37
N SER A 117 -12.27 -7.75 10.35
CA SER A 117 -11.36 -8.75 10.93
C SER A 117 -10.01 -8.76 10.16
N LYS A 118 -8.93 -8.96 10.92
CA LYS A 118 -7.59 -9.22 10.35
C LYS A 118 -7.41 -10.66 9.89
N ILE A 119 -8.33 -11.54 10.29
CA ILE A 119 -8.33 -12.96 9.94
C ILE A 119 -9.51 -13.19 8.99
N TYR A 120 -9.22 -13.85 7.88
CA TYR A 120 -10.23 -14.34 6.94
C TYR A 120 -10.60 -15.77 7.32
N GLU A 121 -11.86 -16.03 7.57
CA GLU A 121 -12.40 -17.34 7.88
C GLU A 121 -13.39 -17.74 6.78
N CYS A 122 -13.18 -18.89 6.15
CA CYS A 122 -14.04 -19.37 5.07
C CYS A 122 -15.14 -20.27 5.65
N SER A 123 -16.39 -19.90 5.42
CA SER A 123 -17.56 -20.68 5.85
C SER A 123 -17.71 -22.02 5.13
N LYS A 124 -17.16 -22.15 3.91
CA LYS A 124 -17.26 -23.37 3.09
C LYS A 124 -16.18 -24.39 3.38
N CYS A 125 -14.91 -23.96 3.41
CA CYS A 125 -13.80 -24.89 3.62
C CYS A 125 -13.21 -24.86 5.04
N ASN A 126 -13.77 -24.06 5.94
CA ASN A 126 -13.39 -23.90 7.35
C ASN A 126 -11.90 -23.54 7.57
N ARG A 127 -11.26 -22.94 6.57
CA ARG A 127 -9.86 -22.48 6.68
C ARG A 127 -9.80 -21.06 7.18
N SER A 128 -8.83 -20.81 8.05
CA SER A 128 -8.50 -19.50 8.60
C SER A 128 -7.12 -19.06 8.11
N ILE A 129 -6.99 -17.81 7.69
CA ILE A 129 -5.75 -17.22 7.17
C ILE A 129 -5.75 -15.71 7.42
N GLY A 130 -4.57 -15.08 7.55
CA GLY A 130 -4.48 -13.63 7.59
C GLY A 130 -5.13 -13.00 6.36
N ARG A 131 -6.01 -12.00 6.54
CA ARG A 131 -6.78 -11.38 5.44
C ARG A 131 -5.87 -10.84 4.33
N ASP A 132 -4.76 -10.19 4.69
CA ASP A 132 -3.84 -9.60 3.71
C ASP A 132 -3.09 -10.69 2.92
N ILE A 133 -2.76 -11.83 3.58
CA ILE A 133 -2.16 -12.99 2.90
C ILE A 133 -3.16 -13.64 1.95
N ASN A 134 -4.44 -13.75 2.35
CA ASN A 134 -5.50 -14.24 1.48
C ASN A 134 -5.63 -13.36 0.23
N ALA A 135 -5.66 -12.03 0.41
CA ALA A 135 -5.73 -11.07 -0.70
C ALA A 135 -4.51 -11.18 -1.63
N ALA A 136 -3.31 -11.26 -1.08
CA ALA A 136 -2.09 -11.41 -1.88
C ALA A 136 -2.08 -12.69 -2.72
N LYS A 137 -2.57 -13.82 -2.16
CA LYS A 137 -2.75 -15.07 -2.93
C LYS A 137 -3.76 -14.91 -4.06
N ASN A 138 -4.87 -14.22 -3.83
CA ASN A 138 -5.88 -13.99 -4.86
C ASN A 138 -5.36 -13.06 -5.96
N ILE A 139 -4.57 -12.02 -5.62
CA ILE A 139 -3.88 -11.17 -6.60
C ILE A 139 -2.93 -12.02 -7.47
N LEU A 140 -2.15 -12.91 -6.85
CA LEU A 140 -1.26 -13.81 -7.57
C LEU A 140 -2.04 -14.74 -8.52
N ILE A 141 -3.10 -15.40 -8.02
CA ILE A 141 -3.92 -16.30 -8.81
C ILE A 141 -4.54 -15.55 -10.00
N LYS A 142 -5.17 -14.40 -9.75
CA LYS A 142 -5.78 -13.57 -10.79
C LYS A 142 -4.73 -13.10 -11.81
N GLY A 143 -3.59 -12.61 -11.33
CA GLY A 143 -2.50 -12.15 -12.19
C GLY A 143 -1.95 -13.23 -13.10
N ILE A 144 -1.83 -14.47 -12.62
CA ILE A 144 -1.43 -15.63 -13.45
C ILE A 144 -2.47 -15.88 -14.55
N PHE A 145 -3.76 -15.92 -14.21
CA PHE A 145 -4.82 -16.17 -15.20
C PHE A 145 -4.96 -15.07 -16.27
N GLU A 146 -4.65 -13.82 -15.92
CA GLU A 146 -4.80 -12.69 -16.84
C GLU A 146 -3.57 -12.44 -17.71
N ASN A 147 -2.37 -12.91 -17.32
CA ASN A 147 -1.12 -12.51 -17.95
C ASN A 147 -0.20 -13.67 -18.39
N LEU A 148 -0.52 -14.91 -18.03
CA LEU A 148 0.22 -16.11 -18.40
C LEU A 148 -0.71 -17.14 -19.03
#